data_c8f26823900395468b511b33df226062
#
_entry.id   c8f26823900395468b511b33df226062
#
_cell.length_a   1.000
_cell.length_b   1.000
_cell.length_c   1.000
_cell.angle_alpha   90.00
_cell.angle_beta   90.00
_cell.angle_gamma   90.00
#
_symmetry.space_group_name_H-M   'P 1'
#
loop_
_entity.id
_entity.type
_entity.pdbx_description
1 polymer ?
#
loop_
_entity_poly.entity_id
_entity_poly.type
_entity_poly.pdbx_seq_one_letter_code
_entity_poly.pdbx_strand_id
1 'polypeptide(L)'
;MKFRFWTYLTFILLLAFITSSCGPKLPSKRILFIGNSYTDLNGGLDTHLLGFAPNSESMRITPGGYTLKDHWQDANTLDAIRSGKWDVVVLQEQSQNSVTNYYNFFEYAQKLDAEIKKAGAETIMFMTWERPDSTQYGVTAEAVNKAYTALGQQLGVKVAPVELAFSMALQERPDLKLYIDDGHPTPEGTYLTACVFYGFIFQQSPVGNSYGGDVSKEDKDFLQAIAAKALGQ
;
A
#
# COMPACT_ATOMS: atom_id res chain seq x y z
N MET A 1 6.78 19.64 -84.43
CA MET A 1 6.45 20.07 -83.06
C MET A 1 6.38 18.82 -82.15
N LYS A 2 7.37 18.63 -81.25
CA LYS A 2 7.45 17.49 -80.31
C LYS A 2 7.25 18.04 -78.94
N PHE A 3 6.11 17.74 -78.32
CA PHE A 3 5.86 18.06 -76.92
C PHE A 3 6.50 16.95 -76.02
N ARG A 4 7.43 17.36 -75.13
CA ARG A 4 8.05 16.52 -74.11
C ARG A 4 7.22 16.72 -72.84
N PHE A 5 6.53 15.68 -72.40
CA PHE A 5 5.90 15.59 -71.04
C PHE A 5 6.99 15.30 -70.03
N TRP A 6 7.13 16.16 -69.05
CA TRP A 6 8.02 16.01 -67.91
C TRP A 6 7.15 15.63 -66.70
N THR A 7 7.24 14.38 -66.32
CA THR A 7 6.55 13.82 -65.12
C THR A 7 7.37 14.11 -63.89
N TYR A 8 6.89 14.98 -63.02
CA TYR A 8 7.47 15.19 -61.69
C TYR A 8 6.97 14.07 -60.76
N LEU A 9 7.89 13.21 -60.30
CA LEU A 9 7.67 12.19 -59.28
C LEU A 9 7.90 12.85 -57.90
N THR A 10 6.82 13.21 -57.23
CA THR A 10 6.89 13.74 -55.84
C THR A 10 6.99 12.56 -54.87
N PHE A 11 8.17 12.38 -54.30
CA PHE A 11 8.42 11.46 -53.19
C PHE A 11 7.88 12.10 -51.90
N ILE A 12 6.73 11.64 -51.42
CA ILE A 12 6.22 11.97 -50.09
C ILE A 12 6.96 11.09 -49.09
N LEU A 13 7.92 11.65 -48.35
CA LEU A 13 8.56 11.02 -47.22
C LEU A 13 7.60 11.06 -46.03
N LEU A 14 6.92 9.93 -45.73
CA LEU A 14 6.14 9.76 -44.50
C LEU A 14 7.14 9.60 -43.33
N LEU A 15 7.44 10.68 -42.62
CA LEU A 15 8.10 10.61 -41.34
C LEU A 15 7.12 10.05 -40.31
N ALA A 16 7.20 8.76 -40.01
CA ALA A 16 6.55 8.16 -38.88
C ALA A 16 7.19 8.71 -37.60
N PHE A 17 6.56 9.69 -36.96
CA PHE A 17 6.88 10.06 -35.58
C PHE A 17 6.52 8.91 -34.68
N ILE A 18 7.50 8.08 -34.30
CA ILE A 18 7.38 7.17 -33.17
C ILE A 18 7.39 8.03 -31.93
N THR A 19 6.21 8.47 -31.49
CA THR A 19 6.06 9.04 -30.16
C THR A 19 6.24 7.89 -29.17
N SER A 20 7.47 7.69 -28.68
CA SER A 20 7.68 6.93 -27.46
C SER A 20 6.81 7.57 -26.39
N SER A 21 5.69 6.93 -26.08
CA SER A 21 4.86 7.26 -24.92
C SER A 21 5.67 6.92 -23.65
N CYS A 22 6.62 7.79 -23.32
CA CYS A 22 7.23 7.78 -22.00
C CYS A 22 6.20 8.42 -21.07
N GLY A 23 5.27 7.60 -20.53
CA GLY A 23 4.42 8.05 -19.44
C GLY A 23 5.29 8.65 -18.32
N PRO A 24 4.73 9.54 -17.47
CA PRO A 24 5.50 10.14 -16.40
C PRO A 24 6.13 9.04 -15.56
N LYS A 25 7.46 9.07 -15.45
CA LYS A 25 8.21 8.08 -14.65
C LYS A 25 7.78 8.23 -13.19
N LEU A 26 7.35 7.13 -12.57
CA LEU A 26 7.03 7.12 -11.14
C LEU A 26 8.21 7.72 -10.34
N PRO A 27 7.94 8.62 -9.40
CA PRO A 27 8.98 9.11 -8.50
C PRO A 27 9.51 7.95 -7.67
N SER A 28 10.84 7.85 -7.55
CA SER A 28 11.46 6.93 -6.61
C SER A 28 11.15 7.37 -5.18
N LYS A 29 10.82 6.42 -4.30
CA LYS A 29 10.60 6.65 -2.87
C LYS A 29 11.33 5.61 -2.03
N ARG A 30 11.68 6.00 -0.81
CA ARG A 30 12.27 5.13 0.20
C ARG A 30 11.24 4.91 1.30
N ILE A 31 10.79 3.68 1.45
CA ILE A 31 9.66 3.32 2.31
C ILE A 31 10.11 2.33 3.38
N LEU A 32 9.80 2.61 4.64
CA LEU A 32 9.98 1.70 5.76
C LEU A 32 8.62 1.22 6.25
N PHE A 33 8.42 -0.10 6.28
CA PHE A 33 7.27 -0.71 6.93
C PHE A 33 7.65 -1.17 8.35
N ILE A 34 6.90 -0.73 9.34
CA ILE A 34 7.00 -1.13 10.74
C ILE A 34 5.69 -1.81 11.11
N GLY A 35 5.76 -3.08 11.51
CA GLY A 35 4.56 -3.86 11.79
C GLY A 35 4.90 -5.26 12.31
N ASN A 36 4.07 -6.22 11.97
CA ASN A 36 4.23 -7.60 12.40
C ASN A 36 3.92 -8.58 11.24
N SER A 37 3.45 -9.79 11.56
CA SER A 37 3.13 -10.81 10.56
C SER A 37 2.15 -10.36 9.47
N TYR A 38 1.27 -9.40 9.74
CA TYR A 38 0.35 -8.84 8.73
C TYR A 38 1.09 -8.09 7.61
N THR A 39 2.22 -7.50 7.93
CA THR A 39 3.11 -6.84 6.98
C THR A 39 4.13 -7.81 6.35
N ASP A 40 4.51 -8.89 7.08
CA ASP A 40 5.60 -9.80 6.71
C ASP A 40 5.18 -10.96 5.80
N LEU A 41 3.98 -11.51 6.00
CA LEU A 41 3.55 -12.73 5.31
C LEU A 41 3.53 -12.58 3.78
N ASN A 42 3.54 -13.74 3.10
CA ASN A 42 3.49 -13.86 1.63
C ASN A 42 4.60 -13.06 0.91
N GLY A 43 5.80 -13.00 1.48
CA GLY A 43 6.96 -12.30 0.93
C GLY A 43 7.14 -10.86 1.42
N GLY A 44 6.16 -10.32 2.13
CA GLY A 44 6.20 -9.00 2.77
C GLY A 44 5.81 -7.83 1.85
N LEU A 45 5.17 -6.84 2.43
CA LEU A 45 4.66 -5.68 1.70
C LEU A 45 5.75 -4.82 1.04
N ASP A 46 6.95 -4.78 1.60
CA ASP A 46 8.10 -4.11 1.01
C ASP A 46 8.49 -4.73 -0.33
N THR A 47 8.53 -6.06 -0.42
CA THR A 47 8.81 -6.79 -1.67
C THR A 47 7.71 -6.57 -2.71
N HIS A 48 6.44 -6.68 -2.30
CA HIS A 48 5.31 -6.42 -3.19
C HIS A 48 5.31 -4.98 -3.71
N LEU A 49 5.61 -3.99 -2.85
CA LEU A 49 5.66 -2.60 -3.26
C LEU A 49 6.77 -2.34 -4.30
N LEU A 50 7.93 -3.00 -4.16
CA LEU A 50 8.99 -2.95 -5.17
C LEU A 50 8.58 -3.61 -6.49
N GLY A 51 7.70 -4.62 -6.45
CA GLY A 51 7.10 -5.19 -7.66
C GLY A 51 6.26 -4.16 -8.43
N PHE A 52 5.49 -3.31 -7.75
CA PHE A 52 4.74 -2.20 -8.34
C PHE A 52 5.62 -1.01 -8.75
N ALA A 53 6.64 -0.70 -7.97
CA ALA A 53 7.50 0.48 -8.11
C ALA A 53 8.99 0.14 -8.02
N PRO A 54 9.57 -0.54 -9.04
CA PRO A 54 10.91 -1.14 -8.98
C PRO A 54 12.07 -0.12 -8.89
N ASN A 55 11.81 1.16 -9.10
CA ASN A 55 12.80 2.21 -8.93
C ASN A 55 12.87 2.78 -7.51
N SER A 56 12.06 2.26 -6.59
CA SER A 56 12.01 2.67 -5.19
C SER A 56 12.90 1.78 -4.31
N GLU A 57 13.08 2.18 -3.06
CA GLU A 57 13.70 1.37 -2.02
C GLU A 57 12.65 1.06 -0.95
N SER A 58 12.61 -0.17 -0.47
CA SER A 58 11.68 -0.55 0.58
C SER A 58 12.32 -1.53 1.55
N MET A 59 11.97 -1.42 2.82
CA MET A 59 12.42 -2.29 3.89
C MET A 59 11.30 -2.51 4.89
N ARG A 60 11.32 -3.64 5.61
CA ARG A 60 10.40 -3.89 6.72
C ARG A 60 11.12 -4.27 8.01
N ILE A 61 10.51 -3.92 9.14
CA ILE A 61 10.85 -4.40 10.50
C ILE A 61 9.54 -4.95 11.07
N THR A 62 9.43 -6.29 11.11
CA THR A 62 8.14 -6.96 11.30
C THR A 62 8.22 -8.21 12.19
N PRO A 63 8.76 -8.12 13.41
CA PRO A 63 8.73 -9.25 14.33
C PRO A 63 7.30 -9.69 14.62
N GLY A 64 7.06 -11.01 14.62
CA GLY A 64 5.72 -11.58 14.79
C GLY A 64 5.03 -11.10 16.07
N GLY A 65 3.78 -10.65 15.94
CA GLY A 65 2.95 -10.22 17.04
C GLY A 65 3.29 -8.86 17.67
N TYR A 66 4.31 -8.15 17.20
CA TYR A 66 4.69 -6.84 17.73
C TYR A 66 3.54 -5.83 17.63
N THR A 67 3.43 -5.03 18.67
CA THR A 67 2.60 -3.82 18.75
C THR A 67 3.46 -2.58 18.50
N LEU A 68 2.85 -1.41 18.30
CA LEU A 68 3.60 -0.15 18.23
C LEU A 68 4.35 0.15 19.52
N LYS A 69 3.85 -0.35 20.67
CA LYS A 69 4.58 -0.28 21.94
C LYS A 69 5.90 -1.05 21.89
N ASP A 70 5.87 -2.28 21.36
CA ASP A 70 7.07 -3.12 21.25
C ASP A 70 8.09 -2.47 20.32
N HIS A 71 7.65 -1.92 19.19
CA HIS A 71 8.48 -1.15 18.27
C HIS A 71 9.09 0.10 18.90
N TRP A 72 8.35 0.80 19.75
CA TRP A 72 8.88 1.93 20.52
C TRP A 72 9.98 1.51 21.49
N GLN A 73 9.94 0.28 22.00
CA GLN A 73 10.94 -0.27 22.92
C GLN A 73 12.09 -0.98 22.22
N ASP A 74 11.99 -1.20 20.91
CA ASP A 74 13.01 -1.86 20.10
C ASP A 74 14.01 -0.85 19.51
N ALA A 75 15.27 -0.96 19.93
CA ALA A 75 16.34 -0.08 19.44
C ALA A 75 16.53 -0.17 17.91
N ASN A 76 16.37 -1.36 17.30
CA ASN A 76 16.54 -1.52 15.86
C ASN A 76 15.48 -0.73 15.09
N THR A 77 14.23 -0.73 15.57
CA THR A 77 13.15 0.06 14.98
C THR A 77 13.44 1.56 15.06
N LEU A 78 13.85 2.04 16.25
CA LEU A 78 14.15 3.46 16.44
C LEU A 78 15.38 3.92 15.65
N ASP A 79 16.42 3.09 15.57
CA ASP A 79 17.63 3.38 14.80
C ASP A 79 17.33 3.42 13.29
N ALA A 80 16.48 2.52 12.78
CA ALA A 80 16.04 2.55 11.39
C ALA A 80 15.27 3.85 11.06
N ILE A 81 14.33 4.27 11.92
CA ILE A 81 13.62 5.55 11.75
C ILE A 81 14.61 6.72 11.77
N ARG A 82 15.48 6.78 12.79
CA ARG A 82 16.42 7.87 13.00
C ARG A 82 17.53 7.97 11.96
N SER A 83 17.74 6.91 11.17
CA SER A 83 18.69 6.92 10.05
C SER A 83 18.43 8.05 9.05
N GLY A 84 17.21 8.62 9.02
CA GLY A 84 16.81 9.72 8.15
C GLY A 84 16.79 9.40 6.66
N LYS A 85 16.71 8.11 6.31
CA LYS A 85 16.78 7.63 4.91
C LYS A 85 15.44 7.50 4.23
N TRP A 86 14.33 7.65 4.97
CA TRP A 86 13.00 7.33 4.49
C TRP A 86 12.25 8.57 4.02
N ASP A 87 11.44 8.41 2.98
CA ASP A 87 10.46 9.42 2.55
C ASP A 87 9.10 9.14 3.23
N VAL A 88 8.83 7.85 3.48
CA VAL A 88 7.60 7.36 4.13
C VAL A 88 7.94 6.27 5.13
N VAL A 89 7.31 6.32 6.30
CA VAL A 89 7.29 5.22 7.28
C VAL A 89 5.85 4.80 7.51
N VAL A 90 5.56 3.54 7.24
CA VAL A 90 4.24 2.93 7.47
C VAL A 90 4.24 2.28 8.84
N LEU A 91 3.25 2.60 9.67
CA LEU A 91 3.05 2.04 10.99
C LEU A 91 1.81 1.12 11.00
N GLN A 92 2.01 -0.15 11.37
CA GLN A 92 0.94 -1.14 11.54
C GLN A 92 0.88 -1.61 13.00
N GLU A 93 -0.28 -1.38 13.64
CA GLU A 93 -0.55 -1.88 14.98
C GLU A 93 -0.99 -3.36 14.93
N GLN A 94 -0.85 -4.09 16.03
CA GLN A 94 -1.43 -5.43 16.17
C GLN A 94 -2.93 -5.38 15.88
N SER A 95 -3.42 -6.36 15.14
CA SER A 95 -4.72 -6.36 14.44
C SER A 95 -5.94 -5.93 15.28
N GLN A 96 -5.98 -6.22 16.59
CA GLN A 96 -7.12 -5.92 17.45
C GLN A 96 -6.89 -4.69 18.36
N ASN A 97 -5.65 -4.32 18.61
CA ASN A 97 -5.30 -3.28 19.58
C ASN A 97 -5.79 -1.89 19.21
N SER A 98 -6.00 -1.63 17.93
CA SER A 98 -6.60 -0.37 17.50
C SER A 98 -7.97 -0.09 18.14
N VAL A 99 -8.69 -1.14 18.52
CA VAL A 99 -9.99 -1.06 19.20
C VAL A 99 -9.89 -1.49 20.68
N THR A 100 -9.31 -2.66 20.96
CA THR A 100 -9.30 -3.24 22.32
C THR A 100 -8.34 -2.52 23.27
N ASN A 101 -7.34 -1.84 22.74
CA ASN A 101 -6.34 -1.08 23.50
C ASN A 101 -6.00 0.27 22.84
N TYR A 102 -7.04 1.04 22.52
CA TYR A 102 -6.91 2.32 21.80
C TYR A 102 -5.93 3.30 22.46
N TYR A 103 -5.87 3.32 23.81
CA TYR A 103 -4.94 4.19 24.53
C TYR A 103 -3.48 3.91 24.16
N ASN A 104 -3.06 2.66 24.21
CA ASN A 104 -1.69 2.28 23.83
C ASN A 104 -1.46 2.50 22.31
N PHE A 105 -2.45 2.16 21.48
CA PHE A 105 -2.36 2.41 20.04
C PHE A 105 -2.09 3.88 19.75
N PHE A 106 -2.87 4.78 20.35
CA PHE A 106 -2.68 6.22 20.18
C PHE A 106 -1.34 6.72 20.73
N GLU A 107 -1.00 6.36 21.97
CA GLU A 107 0.22 6.80 22.65
C GLU A 107 1.47 6.43 21.85
N TYR A 108 1.59 5.16 21.41
CA TYR A 108 2.79 4.70 20.73
C TYR A 108 2.81 5.09 19.25
N ALA A 109 1.67 5.23 18.59
CA ALA A 109 1.62 5.86 17.29
C ALA A 109 2.11 7.32 17.34
N GLN A 110 1.69 8.09 18.34
CA GLN A 110 2.14 9.48 18.55
C GLN A 110 3.64 9.56 18.78
N LYS A 111 4.20 8.68 19.62
CA LYS A 111 5.64 8.65 19.90
C LYS A 111 6.48 8.32 18.67
N LEU A 112 6.06 7.29 17.91
CA LEU A 112 6.75 6.90 16.68
C LEU A 112 6.61 7.96 15.60
N ASP A 113 5.44 8.57 15.45
CA ASP A 113 5.21 9.66 14.51
C ASP A 113 6.11 10.87 14.79
N ALA A 114 6.32 11.20 16.06
CA ALA A 114 7.24 12.28 16.46
C ALA A 114 8.69 12.00 16.04
N GLU A 115 9.20 10.76 16.21
CA GLU A 115 10.54 10.37 15.75
C GLU A 115 10.62 10.35 14.20
N ILE A 116 9.58 9.87 13.52
CA ILE A 116 9.49 9.85 12.05
C ILE A 116 9.54 11.27 11.48
N LYS A 117 8.71 12.17 12.01
CA LYS A 117 8.69 13.58 11.60
C LYS A 117 10.03 14.29 11.88
N LYS A 118 10.66 13.99 13.02
CA LYS A 118 12.00 14.50 13.36
C LYS A 118 13.08 14.01 12.38
N ALA A 119 12.92 12.79 11.85
CA ALA A 119 13.80 12.23 10.83
C ALA A 119 13.49 12.74 9.40
N GLY A 120 12.46 13.58 9.22
CA GLY A 120 12.09 14.18 7.96
C GLY A 120 11.21 13.31 7.07
N ALA A 121 10.61 12.23 7.58
CA ALA A 121 9.75 11.32 6.86
C ALA A 121 8.26 11.60 7.14
N GLU A 122 7.40 11.14 6.22
CA GLU A 122 5.94 11.14 6.38
C GLU A 122 5.49 9.84 7.06
N THR A 123 4.58 9.96 8.04
CA THR A 123 3.94 8.80 8.67
C THR A 123 2.65 8.42 7.92
N ILE A 124 2.50 7.14 7.60
CA ILE A 124 1.26 6.56 7.11
C ILE A 124 0.82 5.45 8.05
N MET A 125 -0.43 5.52 8.53
CA MET A 125 -1.01 4.43 9.32
C MET A 125 -1.58 3.36 8.39
N PHE A 126 -1.26 2.11 8.67
CA PHE A 126 -1.84 0.95 8.00
C PHE A 126 -3.12 0.52 8.73
N MET A 127 -4.28 0.91 8.22
CA MET A 127 -5.57 0.44 8.74
C MET A 127 -5.73 -1.04 8.42
N THR A 128 -5.55 -1.90 9.41
CA THR A 128 -5.77 -3.35 9.32
C THR A 128 -7.27 -3.67 9.21
N TRP A 129 -7.64 -4.93 9.04
CA TRP A 129 -9.01 -5.38 8.80
C TRP A 129 -9.62 -6.09 10.00
N GLU A 130 -10.97 -6.22 9.99
CA GLU A 130 -11.72 -7.08 10.90
C GLU A 130 -11.32 -8.54 10.70
N ARG A 131 -11.06 -9.25 11.81
CA ARG A 131 -10.76 -10.68 11.78
C ARG A 131 -12.06 -11.51 11.95
N PRO A 132 -12.10 -12.74 11.46
CA PRO A 132 -13.30 -13.59 11.58
C PRO A 132 -13.80 -13.79 13.01
N ASP A 133 -12.88 -13.84 13.98
CA ASP A 133 -13.17 -14.10 15.40
C ASP A 133 -13.22 -12.83 16.26
N SER A 134 -13.05 -11.65 15.68
CA SER A 134 -12.83 -10.42 16.45
C SER A 134 -14.10 -9.68 16.86
N THR A 135 -15.23 -9.95 16.20
CA THR A 135 -16.52 -9.31 16.48
C THR A 135 -16.97 -9.50 17.93
N GLN A 136 -16.71 -10.68 18.54
CA GLN A 136 -17.01 -10.95 19.95
C GLN A 136 -16.27 -10.03 20.93
N TYR A 137 -15.19 -9.38 20.49
CA TYR A 137 -14.41 -8.40 21.26
C TYR A 137 -14.73 -6.96 20.86
N GLY A 138 -15.76 -6.75 20.02
CA GLY A 138 -16.14 -5.44 19.50
C GLY A 138 -15.21 -4.91 18.40
N VAL A 139 -14.31 -5.72 17.88
CA VAL A 139 -13.41 -5.35 16.79
C VAL A 139 -14.10 -5.67 15.46
N THR A 140 -14.88 -4.72 14.99
CA THR A 140 -15.58 -4.76 13.71
C THR A 140 -14.91 -3.82 12.70
N ALA A 141 -15.19 -3.99 11.42
CA ALA A 141 -14.73 -3.09 10.35
C ALA A 141 -15.04 -1.61 10.68
N GLU A 142 -16.25 -1.34 11.17
CA GLU A 142 -16.66 0.00 11.59
C GLU A 142 -15.81 0.52 12.76
N ALA A 143 -15.58 -0.31 13.80
CA ALA A 143 -14.80 0.07 14.97
C ALA A 143 -13.32 0.34 14.60
N VAL A 144 -12.74 -0.51 13.75
CA VAL A 144 -11.37 -0.33 13.21
C VAL A 144 -11.28 0.98 12.42
N ASN A 145 -12.19 1.19 11.48
CA ASN A 145 -12.24 2.43 10.69
C ASN A 145 -12.34 3.67 11.58
N LYS A 146 -13.25 3.66 12.56
CA LYS A 146 -13.42 4.76 13.52
C LYS A 146 -12.14 5.03 14.32
N ALA A 147 -11.48 3.99 14.81
CA ALA A 147 -10.25 4.13 15.61
C ALA A 147 -9.11 4.75 14.79
N TYR A 148 -8.84 4.23 13.59
CA TYR A 148 -7.78 4.77 12.72
C TYR A 148 -8.09 6.16 12.20
N THR A 149 -9.35 6.45 11.85
CA THR A 149 -9.78 7.79 11.41
C THR A 149 -9.59 8.82 12.52
N ALA A 150 -10.00 8.48 13.76
CA ALA A 150 -9.82 9.35 14.92
C ALA A 150 -8.33 9.61 15.20
N LEU A 151 -7.49 8.57 15.15
CA LEU A 151 -6.05 8.71 15.33
C LEU A 151 -5.43 9.58 14.22
N GLY A 152 -5.77 9.32 12.96
CA GLY A 152 -5.27 10.09 11.82
C GLY A 152 -5.58 11.58 11.93
N GLN A 153 -6.82 11.92 12.34
CA GLN A 153 -7.23 13.30 12.59
C GLN A 153 -6.47 13.96 13.75
N GLN A 154 -6.29 13.23 14.87
CA GLN A 154 -5.63 13.76 16.06
C GLN A 154 -4.14 13.99 15.84
N LEU A 155 -3.45 13.13 15.12
CA LEU A 155 -2.01 13.25 14.85
C LEU A 155 -1.68 14.02 13.57
N GLY A 156 -2.68 14.30 12.72
CA GLY A 156 -2.47 14.91 11.40
C GLY A 156 -1.67 13.98 10.48
N VAL A 157 -1.90 12.66 10.56
CA VAL A 157 -1.23 11.65 9.73
C VAL A 157 -2.23 11.00 8.76
N LYS A 158 -1.72 10.53 7.63
CA LYS A 158 -2.51 9.82 6.65
C LYS A 158 -2.80 8.38 7.10
N VAL A 159 -3.94 7.84 6.67
CA VAL A 159 -4.36 6.46 6.95
C VAL A 159 -4.63 5.75 5.64
N ALA A 160 -3.88 4.71 5.34
CA ALA A 160 -4.11 3.86 4.17
C ALA A 160 -5.34 2.97 4.41
N PRO A 161 -6.40 3.05 3.58
CA PRO A 161 -7.71 2.49 3.87
C PRO A 161 -7.81 1.00 3.48
N VAL A 162 -6.92 0.15 4.02
CA VAL A 162 -6.87 -1.27 3.63
C VAL A 162 -8.14 -2.00 4.07
N GLU A 163 -8.66 -1.72 5.29
CA GLU A 163 -9.94 -2.29 5.74
C GLU A 163 -11.06 -2.02 4.73
N LEU A 164 -11.17 -0.79 4.24
CA LEU A 164 -12.21 -0.44 3.26
C LEU A 164 -12.08 -1.28 1.98
N ALA A 165 -10.86 -1.52 1.51
CA ALA A 165 -10.62 -2.37 0.34
C ALA A 165 -11.00 -3.83 0.61
N PHE A 166 -10.68 -4.37 1.80
CA PHE A 166 -11.06 -5.72 2.21
C PHE A 166 -12.59 -5.87 2.27
N SER A 167 -13.28 -4.95 2.94
CA SER A 167 -14.74 -4.92 3.02
C SER A 167 -15.39 -4.85 1.63
N MET A 168 -14.90 -4.01 0.73
CA MET A 168 -15.40 -3.91 -0.65
C MET A 168 -15.17 -5.22 -1.44
N ALA A 169 -13.99 -5.82 -1.32
CA ALA A 169 -13.68 -7.06 -2.02
C ALA A 169 -14.59 -8.20 -1.58
N LEU A 170 -14.80 -8.36 -0.27
CA LEU A 170 -15.66 -9.41 0.29
C LEU A 170 -17.15 -9.15 0.04
N GLN A 171 -17.57 -7.89 -0.11
CA GLN A 171 -18.93 -7.55 -0.53
C GLN A 171 -19.19 -7.94 -1.98
N GLU A 172 -18.23 -7.74 -2.88
CA GLU A 172 -18.37 -8.05 -4.31
C GLU A 172 -18.08 -9.53 -4.62
N ARG A 173 -17.16 -10.16 -3.89
CA ARG A 173 -16.80 -11.59 -4.01
C ARG A 173 -16.72 -12.24 -2.61
N PRO A 174 -17.85 -12.67 -2.02
CA PRO A 174 -17.90 -13.23 -0.66
C PRO A 174 -17.15 -14.55 -0.48
N ASP A 175 -16.86 -15.26 -1.55
CA ASP A 175 -16.09 -16.51 -1.59
C ASP A 175 -14.57 -16.30 -1.66
N LEU A 176 -14.13 -15.07 -1.92
CA LEU A 176 -12.70 -14.74 -2.00
C LEU A 176 -12.07 -14.80 -0.61
N LYS A 177 -10.99 -15.55 -0.49
CA LYS A 177 -10.26 -15.67 0.77
C LYS A 177 -9.14 -14.64 0.82
N LEU A 178 -9.35 -13.55 1.56
CA LEU A 178 -8.35 -12.52 1.81
C LEU A 178 -7.52 -12.78 3.06
N TYR A 179 -8.04 -13.61 3.98
CA TYR A 179 -7.37 -14.03 5.21
C TYR A 179 -7.73 -15.48 5.56
N ILE A 180 -6.90 -16.11 6.37
CA ILE A 180 -7.15 -17.41 6.99
C ILE A 180 -7.89 -17.23 8.33
N ASP A 181 -8.21 -18.35 9.00
CA ASP A 181 -9.11 -18.39 10.17
C ASP A 181 -8.68 -17.48 11.33
N ASP A 182 -7.40 -17.27 11.53
CA ASP A 182 -6.85 -16.37 12.56
C ASP A 182 -6.70 -14.90 12.11
N GLY A 183 -7.14 -14.59 10.88
CA GLY A 183 -7.09 -13.28 10.29
C GLY A 183 -5.78 -12.90 9.61
N HIS A 184 -4.78 -13.76 9.56
CA HIS A 184 -3.58 -13.52 8.77
C HIS A 184 -3.88 -13.51 7.26
N PRO A 185 -3.22 -12.62 6.49
CA PRO A 185 -3.56 -12.47 5.08
C PRO A 185 -3.13 -13.69 4.26
N THR A 186 -3.97 -14.05 3.28
CA THR A 186 -3.59 -14.92 2.17
C THR A 186 -2.71 -14.17 1.16
N PRO A 187 -2.16 -14.82 0.13
CA PRO A 187 -1.51 -14.11 -0.98
C PRO A 187 -2.40 -13.03 -1.60
N GLU A 188 -3.71 -13.29 -1.76
CA GLU A 188 -4.69 -12.33 -2.29
C GLU A 188 -4.88 -11.13 -1.36
N GLY A 189 -4.94 -11.36 -0.04
CA GLY A 189 -5.04 -10.30 0.97
C GLY A 189 -3.78 -9.43 1.01
N THR A 190 -2.60 -10.03 0.95
CA THR A 190 -1.33 -9.29 0.87
C THR A 190 -1.25 -8.48 -0.42
N TYR A 191 -1.65 -9.08 -1.54
CA TYR A 191 -1.64 -8.40 -2.84
C TYR A 191 -2.59 -7.19 -2.86
N LEU A 192 -3.83 -7.35 -2.35
CA LEU A 192 -4.78 -6.24 -2.21
C LEU A 192 -4.19 -5.10 -1.36
N THR A 193 -3.60 -5.46 -0.22
CA THR A 193 -2.92 -4.49 0.66
C THR A 193 -1.81 -3.74 -0.08
N ALA A 194 -1.00 -4.45 -0.85
CA ALA A 194 0.07 -3.83 -1.65
C ALA A 194 -0.47 -2.91 -2.76
N CYS A 195 -1.59 -3.28 -3.41
CA CYS A 195 -2.29 -2.42 -4.36
C CYS A 195 -2.75 -1.10 -3.71
N VAL A 196 -3.32 -1.18 -2.50
CA VAL A 196 -3.73 0.01 -1.73
C VAL A 196 -2.53 0.88 -1.41
N PHE A 197 -1.43 0.32 -0.90
CA PHE A 197 -0.23 1.10 -0.59
C PHE A 197 0.40 1.71 -1.84
N TYR A 198 0.44 0.98 -2.96
CA TYR A 198 0.93 1.55 -4.21
C TYR A 198 0.10 2.77 -4.62
N GLY A 199 -1.22 2.63 -4.70
CA GLY A 199 -2.09 3.74 -5.08
C GLY A 199 -2.01 4.91 -4.09
N PHE A 200 -1.93 4.63 -2.80
CA PHE A 200 -1.91 5.62 -1.73
C PHE A 200 -0.60 6.41 -1.67
N ILE A 201 0.55 5.73 -1.75
CA ILE A 201 1.88 6.34 -1.63
C ILE A 201 2.28 7.07 -2.92
N PHE A 202 2.02 6.47 -4.09
CA PHE A 202 2.46 7.01 -5.38
C PHE A 202 1.40 7.86 -6.08
N GLN A 203 0.16 7.89 -5.57
CA GLN A 203 -0.98 8.59 -6.18
C GLN A 203 -1.19 8.15 -7.63
N GLN A 204 -1.05 6.84 -7.86
CA GLN A 204 -1.20 6.21 -9.16
C GLN A 204 -2.15 5.02 -9.04
N SER A 205 -3.10 4.91 -9.95
CA SER A 205 -4.00 3.76 -9.95
C SER A 205 -3.22 2.44 -10.10
N PRO A 206 -3.49 1.42 -9.29
CA PRO A 206 -2.92 0.09 -9.47
C PRO A 206 -3.48 -0.63 -10.69
N VAL A 207 -4.62 -0.18 -11.26
CA VAL A 207 -5.29 -0.81 -12.39
C VAL A 207 -4.38 -0.86 -13.61
N GLY A 208 -4.22 -2.05 -14.17
CA GLY A 208 -3.39 -2.29 -15.34
C GLY A 208 -1.88 -2.38 -15.05
N ASN A 209 -1.45 -2.30 -13.78
CA ASN A 209 -0.07 -2.59 -13.44
C ASN A 209 0.26 -4.06 -13.76
N SER A 210 1.42 -4.31 -14.35
CA SER A 210 1.83 -5.64 -14.78
C SER A 210 2.19 -6.57 -13.62
N TYR A 211 2.61 -6.01 -12.47
CA TYR A 211 2.94 -6.80 -11.30
C TYR A 211 1.69 -7.53 -10.77
N GLY A 212 1.79 -8.83 -10.53
CA GLY A 212 0.69 -9.67 -10.06
C GLY A 212 0.96 -10.40 -8.75
N GLY A 213 2.19 -10.36 -8.23
CA GLY A 213 2.56 -11.23 -7.11
C GLY A 213 2.31 -12.70 -7.45
N ASP A 214 1.84 -13.47 -6.48
CA ASP A 214 1.53 -14.90 -6.60
C ASP A 214 0.02 -15.19 -6.77
N VAL A 215 -0.77 -14.19 -7.24
CA VAL A 215 -2.21 -14.34 -7.43
C VAL A 215 -2.58 -14.62 -8.89
N SER A 216 -3.75 -15.20 -9.12
CA SER A 216 -4.26 -15.46 -10.47
C SER A 216 -4.44 -14.15 -11.26
N LYS A 217 -4.44 -14.23 -12.59
CA LYS A 217 -4.69 -13.03 -13.41
C LYS A 217 -6.06 -12.42 -13.13
N GLU A 218 -7.07 -13.26 -12.91
CA GLU A 218 -8.43 -12.81 -12.60
C GLU A 218 -8.47 -12.07 -11.26
N ASP A 219 -7.86 -12.63 -10.20
CA ASP A 219 -7.80 -11.99 -8.89
C ASP A 219 -6.94 -10.73 -8.94
N LYS A 220 -5.83 -10.73 -9.68
CA LYS A 220 -5.02 -9.54 -9.90
C LYS A 220 -5.86 -8.37 -10.42
N ASP A 221 -6.56 -8.58 -11.53
CA ASP A 221 -7.32 -7.53 -12.20
C ASP A 221 -8.48 -7.04 -11.29
N PHE A 222 -9.14 -7.95 -10.58
CA PHE A 222 -10.18 -7.65 -9.60
C PHE A 222 -9.64 -6.83 -8.41
N LEU A 223 -8.57 -7.31 -7.77
CA LEU A 223 -8.01 -6.68 -6.57
C LEU A 223 -7.40 -5.30 -6.87
N GLN A 224 -6.82 -5.11 -8.05
CA GLN A 224 -6.38 -3.79 -8.52
C GLN A 224 -7.55 -2.82 -8.65
N ALA A 225 -8.68 -3.27 -9.23
CA ALA A 225 -9.88 -2.44 -9.37
C ALA A 225 -10.50 -2.09 -8.00
N ILE A 226 -10.55 -3.04 -7.06
CA ILE A 226 -11.02 -2.81 -5.69
C ILE A 226 -10.14 -1.78 -4.97
N ALA A 227 -8.83 -1.92 -5.05
CA ALA A 227 -7.91 -0.96 -4.43
C ALA A 227 -8.08 0.45 -4.99
N ALA A 228 -8.18 0.60 -6.32
CA ALA A 228 -8.45 1.88 -6.95
C ALA A 228 -9.78 2.49 -6.46
N LYS A 229 -10.86 1.68 -6.41
CA LYS A 229 -12.17 2.11 -5.91
C LYS A 229 -12.11 2.56 -4.45
N ALA A 230 -11.40 1.84 -3.58
CA ALA A 230 -11.22 2.21 -2.17
C ALA A 230 -10.44 3.51 -1.99
N LEU A 231 -9.59 3.86 -2.95
CA LEU A 231 -8.80 5.09 -2.99
C LEU A 231 -9.52 6.25 -3.70
N GLY A 232 -10.68 6.04 -4.31
CA GLY A 232 -11.40 7.04 -5.09
C GLY A 232 -10.71 7.37 -6.43
N GLN A 233 -10.03 6.40 -7.03
CA GLN A 233 -9.25 6.52 -8.27
C GLN A 233 -9.94 5.83 -9.46
#